data_129f8985e11fa3ed9e9ef4a7eeec96cf
#
_entry.id   129f8985e11fa3ed9e9ef4a7eeec96cf
#
_cell.length_a   1.000
_cell.length_b   1.000
_cell.length_c   1.000
_cell.angle_alpha   90.00
_cell.angle_beta   90.00
_cell.angle_gamma   90.00
#
_symmetry.space_group_name_H-M   'P 1'
#
loop_
_entity.id
_entity.type
_entity.pdbx_description
1 polymer ?
#
loop_
_entity_poly.entity_id
_entity_poly.type
_entity_poly.pdbx_seq_one_letter_code
_entity_poly.pdbx_strand_id
1 'polypeptide(L)'
;MPAKVSAAPAEPSEPADLLYPMFVVPIRTMIDIANADAPLPSHEEVADKLVRWHEGLGPVTFFSHTWLGYKHPDPSGDKQKLIAALLRGFLDGSVAIKAYWISAIVLGTKDVPAKQCKRDMDDSYVWLDYLSVPQAHRENQLKAIQSINRYIALSSKFIVLAGAWSHVDDGSVRDVRAWAERGWCRLEFLASALSPVRKAI
;
A
#
# COMPACT_ATOMS: atom_id res chain seq x y z
N MET A 1 -13.36 -44.06 -26.46
CA MET A 1 -12.96 -43.27 -25.30
C MET A 1 -13.03 -41.80 -25.67
N PRO A 2 -13.93 -40.99 -25.11
CA PRO A 2 -13.97 -39.57 -25.43
C PRO A 2 -12.82 -38.87 -24.71
N ALA A 3 -12.09 -38.01 -25.44
CA ALA A 3 -11.00 -37.19 -24.92
C ALA A 3 -11.56 -36.22 -23.88
N LYS A 4 -10.91 -36.16 -22.71
CA LYS A 4 -11.14 -35.11 -21.68
C LYS A 4 -10.74 -33.76 -22.29
N VAL A 5 -11.72 -32.91 -22.59
CA VAL A 5 -11.49 -31.51 -22.86
C VAL A 5 -10.98 -30.90 -21.56
N SER A 6 -9.69 -30.54 -21.55
CA SER A 6 -9.11 -29.75 -20.46
C SER A 6 -9.79 -28.38 -20.48
N ALA A 7 -10.56 -28.07 -19.44
CA ALA A 7 -11.08 -26.73 -19.24
C ALA A 7 -9.90 -25.76 -19.14
N ALA A 8 -9.94 -24.66 -19.90
CA ALA A 8 -9.00 -23.56 -19.73
C ALA A 8 -9.07 -23.07 -18.28
N PRO A 9 -7.93 -22.68 -17.65
CA PRO A 9 -7.95 -22.11 -16.33
C PRO A 9 -8.90 -20.91 -16.31
N ALA A 10 -9.82 -20.89 -15.34
CA ALA A 10 -10.75 -19.78 -15.15
C ALA A 10 -9.94 -18.49 -15.02
N GLU A 11 -10.36 -17.42 -15.69
CA GLU A 11 -9.74 -16.12 -15.52
C GLU A 11 -9.82 -15.71 -14.02
N PRO A 12 -8.71 -15.14 -13.48
CA PRO A 12 -8.67 -14.75 -12.07
C PRO A 12 -9.79 -13.75 -11.77
N SER A 13 -10.64 -14.07 -10.79
CA SER A 13 -11.81 -13.26 -10.45
C SER A 13 -11.43 -12.03 -9.63
N GLU A 14 -11.97 -10.88 -10.04
CA GLU A 14 -11.96 -9.67 -9.22
C GLU A 14 -13.24 -9.59 -8.37
N PRO A 15 -13.18 -8.92 -7.20
CA PRO A 15 -14.38 -8.63 -6.43
C PRO A 15 -15.38 -7.78 -7.25
N ALA A 16 -16.62 -8.22 -7.33
CA ALA A 16 -17.67 -7.54 -8.11
C ALA A 16 -18.07 -6.16 -7.56
N ASP A 17 -17.64 -5.83 -6.35
CA ASP A 17 -17.94 -4.58 -5.64
C ASP A 17 -16.90 -3.47 -5.82
N LEU A 18 -15.89 -3.67 -6.69
CA LEU A 18 -14.92 -2.65 -7.05
C LEU A 18 -15.49 -1.75 -8.17
N LEU A 19 -15.51 -0.44 -7.93
CA LEU A 19 -15.88 0.54 -8.96
C LEU A 19 -14.73 0.81 -9.93
N TYR A 20 -13.49 0.54 -9.51
CA TYR A 20 -12.29 0.58 -10.33
C TYR A 20 -11.34 -0.55 -9.91
N PRO A 21 -10.63 -1.18 -10.85
CA PRO A 21 -9.68 -2.23 -10.52
C PRO A 21 -8.61 -1.77 -9.53
N MET A 22 -8.21 -2.65 -8.63
CA MET A 22 -7.07 -2.37 -7.74
C MET A 22 -5.78 -2.64 -8.47
N PHE A 23 -4.95 -1.62 -8.64
CA PHE A 23 -3.60 -1.75 -9.20
C PHE A 23 -2.56 -1.72 -8.09
N VAL A 24 -1.57 -2.59 -8.18
CA VAL A 24 -0.49 -2.75 -7.20
C VAL A 24 0.86 -2.86 -7.90
N VAL A 25 1.92 -2.55 -7.18
CA VAL A 25 3.30 -2.62 -7.67
C VAL A 25 4.01 -3.81 -7.02
N PRO A 26 4.70 -4.70 -7.77
CA PRO A 26 5.54 -5.73 -7.14
C PRO A 26 6.58 -5.08 -6.21
N ILE A 27 6.83 -5.71 -5.06
CA ILE A 27 7.70 -5.11 -4.01
C ILE A 27 9.10 -4.74 -4.53
N ARG A 28 9.70 -5.56 -5.39
CA ARG A 28 11.03 -5.30 -5.97
C ARG A 28 10.99 -4.11 -6.93
N THR A 29 9.97 -4.03 -7.77
CA THR A 29 9.71 -2.90 -8.65
C THR A 29 9.49 -1.61 -7.85
N MET A 30 8.77 -1.68 -6.72
CA MET A 30 8.60 -0.51 -5.83
C MET A 30 9.95 -0.04 -5.26
N ILE A 31 10.83 -0.96 -4.88
CA ILE A 31 12.18 -0.62 -4.42
C ILE A 31 12.99 0.06 -5.53
N ASP A 32 12.91 -0.43 -6.77
CA ASP A 32 13.61 0.15 -7.91
C ASP A 32 13.10 1.56 -8.22
N ILE A 33 11.77 1.76 -8.22
CA ILE A 33 11.15 3.08 -8.37
C ILE A 33 11.62 4.03 -7.26
N ALA A 34 11.60 3.58 -6.02
CA ALA A 34 11.96 4.40 -4.86
C ALA A 34 13.47 4.67 -4.74
N ASN A 35 14.31 3.95 -5.46
CA ASN A 35 15.75 4.19 -5.56
C ASN A 35 16.16 5.05 -6.74
N ALA A 36 15.24 5.30 -7.67
CA ALA A 36 15.54 6.18 -8.79
C ALA A 36 15.81 7.59 -8.26
N ASP A 37 16.80 8.26 -8.85
CA ASP A 37 17.10 9.68 -8.56
C ASP A 37 16.11 10.58 -9.33
N ALA A 38 14.82 10.36 -9.06
CA ALA A 38 13.69 11.02 -9.70
C ALA A 38 12.53 11.11 -8.72
N PRO A 39 11.61 12.07 -8.87
CA PRO A 39 10.38 12.12 -8.10
C PRO A 39 9.56 10.83 -8.26
N LEU A 40 8.73 10.51 -7.27
CA LEU A 40 7.79 9.39 -7.34
C LEU A 40 6.90 9.53 -8.58
N PRO A 41 6.89 8.55 -9.51
CA PRO A 41 6.09 8.66 -10.73
C PRO A 41 4.58 8.51 -10.45
N SER A 42 3.75 9.08 -11.34
CA SER A 42 2.30 8.91 -11.32
C SER A 42 1.88 7.51 -11.80
N HIS A 43 0.61 7.19 -11.62
CA HIS A 43 -0.01 5.95 -12.12
C HIS A 43 0.25 5.74 -13.61
N GLU A 44 0.09 6.79 -14.41
CA GLU A 44 0.24 6.72 -15.86
C GLU A 44 1.68 6.47 -16.29
N GLU A 45 2.64 7.03 -15.55
CA GLU A 45 4.08 6.88 -15.86
C GLU A 45 4.62 5.48 -15.54
N VAL A 46 3.91 4.71 -14.72
CA VAL A 46 4.31 3.34 -14.36
C VAL A 46 3.28 2.28 -14.77
N ALA A 47 2.35 2.63 -15.65
CA ALA A 47 1.26 1.75 -16.04
C ALA A 47 1.72 0.36 -16.53
N ASP A 48 2.88 0.29 -17.19
CA ASP A 48 3.53 -0.93 -17.65
C ASP A 48 4.11 -1.81 -16.52
N LYS A 49 4.28 -1.26 -15.33
CA LYS A 49 4.81 -1.93 -14.14
C LYS A 49 3.74 -2.31 -13.13
N LEU A 50 2.51 -1.86 -13.36
CA LEU A 50 1.39 -2.15 -12.49
C LEU A 50 0.80 -3.52 -12.76
N VAL A 51 0.41 -4.20 -11.69
CA VAL A 51 -0.30 -5.46 -11.75
C VAL A 51 -1.72 -5.24 -11.25
N ARG A 52 -2.70 -5.70 -12.03
CA ARG A 52 -4.08 -5.69 -11.60
C ARG A 52 -4.28 -6.77 -10.54
N TRP A 53 -4.80 -6.38 -9.38
CA TRP A 53 -5.07 -7.32 -8.30
C TRP A 53 -6.16 -8.32 -8.67
N HIS A 54 -5.97 -9.55 -8.30
CA HIS A 54 -6.96 -10.63 -8.41
C HIS A 54 -6.81 -11.60 -7.24
N GLU A 55 -7.81 -12.41 -7.00
CA GLU A 55 -7.73 -13.44 -5.97
C GLU A 55 -6.57 -14.42 -6.26
N GLY A 56 -5.74 -14.66 -5.23
CA GLY A 56 -4.55 -15.50 -5.36
C GLY A 56 -3.27 -14.79 -5.82
N LEU A 57 -3.30 -13.47 -6.11
CA LEU A 57 -2.11 -12.72 -6.53
C LEU A 57 -0.98 -12.73 -5.48
N GLY A 58 -1.32 -12.78 -4.22
CA GLY A 58 -0.36 -12.68 -3.13
C GLY A 58 -0.64 -11.50 -2.18
N PRO A 59 0.17 -11.36 -1.12
CA PRO A 59 -0.08 -10.35 -0.09
C PRO A 59 0.18 -8.93 -0.60
N VAL A 60 -0.71 -8.00 -0.23
CA VAL A 60 -0.58 -6.57 -0.55
C VAL A 60 -0.32 -5.79 0.73
N THR A 61 0.65 -4.88 0.69
CA THR A 61 0.90 -3.87 1.72
C THR A 61 0.33 -2.53 1.26
N PHE A 62 -0.67 -2.04 1.99
CA PHE A 62 -1.26 -0.72 1.77
C PHE A 62 -0.47 0.33 2.56
N PHE A 63 0.04 1.36 1.89
CA PHE A 63 0.67 2.50 2.53
C PHE A 63 -0.29 3.68 2.61
N SER A 64 -0.60 4.08 3.84
CA SER A 64 -1.34 5.31 4.15
C SER A 64 -0.36 6.43 4.50
N HIS A 65 -0.53 7.60 3.90
CA HIS A 65 0.35 8.75 4.15
C HIS A 65 -0.33 10.10 3.91
N THR A 66 0.31 11.17 4.39
CA THR A 66 -0.07 12.55 4.04
C THR A 66 0.78 13.04 2.88
N TRP A 67 0.21 13.77 1.95
CA TRP A 67 0.97 14.41 0.89
C TRP A 67 1.85 15.55 1.44
N LEU A 68 3.05 15.71 0.87
CA LEU A 68 4.03 16.74 1.22
C LEU A 68 4.00 17.95 0.27
N GLY A 69 3.08 17.96 -0.68
CA GLY A 69 2.81 19.08 -1.58
C GLY A 69 1.40 18.99 -2.15
N TYR A 70 0.86 20.10 -2.63
CA TYR A 70 -0.50 20.12 -3.20
C TYR A 70 -0.62 19.40 -4.53
N LYS A 71 0.49 19.29 -5.27
CA LYS A 71 0.52 18.66 -6.61
C LYS A 71 1.21 17.31 -6.63
N HIS A 72 2.03 17.02 -5.62
CA HIS A 72 2.83 15.81 -5.58
C HIS A 72 2.93 15.27 -4.14
N PRO A 73 2.80 13.95 -3.91
CA PRO A 73 2.81 13.39 -2.56
C PRO A 73 4.18 13.44 -1.88
N ASP A 74 5.25 13.46 -2.65
CA ASP A 74 6.64 13.40 -2.16
C ASP A 74 7.60 14.19 -3.06
N PRO A 75 7.52 15.55 -3.07
CA PRO A 75 8.34 16.36 -3.96
C PRO A 75 9.86 16.27 -3.69
N SER A 76 10.25 15.98 -2.43
CA SER A 76 11.65 15.85 -2.02
C SER A 76 12.21 14.43 -2.15
N GLY A 77 11.37 13.43 -2.36
CA GLY A 77 11.76 12.03 -2.41
C GLY A 77 12.07 11.40 -1.04
N ASP A 78 11.76 12.08 0.06
CA ASP A 78 12.08 11.58 1.40
C ASP A 78 11.24 10.37 1.80
N LYS A 79 9.99 10.34 1.40
CA LYS A 79 9.11 9.18 1.64
C LYS A 79 9.51 7.99 0.81
N GLN A 80 9.82 8.19 -0.47
CA GLN A 80 10.25 7.07 -1.32
C GLN A 80 11.54 6.44 -0.82
N LYS A 81 12.50 7.23 -0.30
CA LYS A 81 13.71 6.72 0.35
C LYS A 81 13.38 5.87 1.58
N LEU A 82 12.45 6.34 2.43
CA LEU A 82 11.99 5.59 3.59
C LEU A 82 11.28 4.28 3.17
N ILE A 83 10.40 4.33 2.17
CA ILE A 83 9.73 3.13 1.63
C ILE A 83 10.77 2.13 1.15
N ALA A 84 11.75 2.56 0.34
CA ALA A 84 12.81 1.68 -0.16
C ALA A 84 13.62 1.04 0.96
N ALA A 85 14.01 1.82 1.97
CA ALA A 85 14.75 1.32 3.13
C ALA A 85 13.93 0.30 3.92
N LEU A 86 12.66 0.60 4.19
CA LEU A 86 11.74 -0.29 4.90
C LEU A 86 11.52 -1.62 4.15
N LEU A 87 11.22 -1.55 2.86
CA LEU A 87 10.97 -2.74 2.04
C LEU A 87 12.21 -3.61 1.90
N ARG A 88 13.40 -3.01 1.72
CA ARG A 88 14.67 -3.76 1.75
C ARG A 88 14.89 -4.44 3.10
N GLY A 89 14.67 -3.71 4.21
CA GLY A 89 14.83 -4.26 5.55
C GLY A 89 13.87 -5.42 5.84
N PHE A 90 12.69 -5.44 5.23
CA PHE A 90 11.81 -6.60 5.29
C PHE A 90 12.38 -7.76 4.46
N LEU A 91 12.83 -7.52 3.23
CA LEU A 91 13.33 -8.57 2.33
C LEU A 91 14.65 -9.18 2.80
N ASP A 92 15.54 -8.41 3.41
CA ASP A 92 16.80 -8.92 3.95
C ASP A 92 16.65 -9.51 5.36
N GLY A 93 15.51 -9.25 6.03
CA GLY A 93 15.22 -9.76 7.36
C GLY A 93 15.90 -8.96 8.48
N SER A 94 16.27 -7.71 8.25
CA SER A 94 16.82 -6.80 9.27
C SER A 94 15.74 -6.05 10.05
N VAL A 95 14.50 -5.96 9.51
CA VAL A 95 13.38 -5.24 10.14
C VAL A 95 12.38 -6.21 10.77
N ALA A 96 12.09 -5.99 12.06
CA ALA A 96 11.00 -6.62 12.79
C ALA A 96 9.93 -5.58 13.12
N ILE A 97 8.67 -5.99 13.24
CA ILE A 97 7.57 -5.13 13.68
C ILE A 97 7.37 -5.34 15.17
N LYS A 98 7.40 -4.25 15.92
CA LYS A 98 7.11 -4.25 17.36
C LYS A 98 5.65 -3.89 17.61
N ALA A 99 4.96 -4.71 18.39
CA ALA A 99 3.62 -4.39 18.84
C ALA A 99 3.67 -3.15 19.75
N TYR A 100 2.75 -2.21 19.50
CA TYR A 100 2.58 -1.10 20.43
C TYR A 100 2.05 -1.64 21.75
N TRP A 101 2.62 -1.21 22.87
CA TRP A 101 2.36 -1.80 24.19
C TRP A 101 0.85 -1.79 24.59
N ILE A 102 0.12 -0.72 24.25
CA ILE A 102 -1.33 -0.66 24.50
C ILE A 102 -2.07 -1.71 23.65
N SER A 103 -1.73 -1.82 22.35
CA SER A 103 -2.32 -2.83 21.46
C SER A 103 -2.01 -4.24 21.94
N ALA A 104 -0.81 -4.46 22.45
CA ALA A 104 -0.43 -5.76 23.00
C ALA A 104 -1.28 -6.14 24.22
N ILE A 105 -1.58 -5.18 25.12
CA ILE A 105 -2.40 -5.40 26.32
C ILE A 105 -3.89 -5.53 25.95
N VAL A 106 -4.42 -4.62 25.13
CA VAL A 106 -5.87 -4.52 24.89
C VAL A 106 -6.33 -5.52 23.83
N LEU A 107 -5.54 -5.72 22.77
CA LEU A 107 -5.91 -6.50 21.59
C LEU A 107 -5.12 -7.81 21.47
N GLY A 108 -4.16 -8.06 22.35
CA GLY A 108 -3.30 -9.23 22.30
C GLY A 108 -2.39 -9.27 21.07
N THR A 109 -2.07 -8.11 20.48
CA THR A 109 -1.13 -8.03 19.35
C THR A 109 0.26 -8.45 19.78
N LYS A 110 1.02 -9.07 18.86
CA LYS A 110 2.36 -9.60 19.15
C LYS A 110 3.38 -8.99 18.20
N ASP A 111 4.61 -8.93 18.65
CA ASP A 111 5.75 -8.64 17.78
C ASP A 111 5.78 -9.59 16.58
N VAL A 112 6.13 -9.07 15.41
CA VAL A 112 6.38 -9.90 14.22
C VAL A 112 7.89 -9.96 14.01
N PRO A 113 8.53 -11.14 14.21
CA PRO A 113 9.97 -11.30 14.04
C PRO A 113 10.40 -11.01 12.60
N ALA A 114 11.62 -10.50 12.43
CA ALA A 114 12.18 -10.15 11.11
C ALA A 114 12.13 -11.32 10.11
N LYS A 115 12.39 -12.54 10.55
CA LYS A 115 12.28 -13.74 9.71
C LYS A 115 10.84 -13.98 9.20
N GLN A 116 9.83 -13.65 9.98
CA GLN A 116 8.44 -13.73 9.54
C GLN A 116 8.10 -12.58 8.60
N CYS A 117 8.54 -11.33 8.91
CA CYS A 117 8.40 -10.22 7.99
C CYS A 117 8.96 -10.54 6.61
N LYS A 118 10.17 -11.12 6.55
CA LYS A 118 10.79 -11.54 5.30
C LYS A 118 9.92 -12.51 4.51
N ARG A 119 9.43 -13.58 5.14
CA ARG A 119 8.56 -14.57 4.46
C ARG A 119 7.27 -13.95 3.94
N ASP A 120 6.67 -13.06 4.75
CA ASP A 120 5.38 -12.45 4.44
C ASP A 120 5.48 -11.37 3.37
N MET A 121 6.70 -10.87 3.11
CA MET A 121 6.96 -9.80 2.14
C MET A 121 7.62 -10.30 0.86
N ASP A 122 8.20 -11.48 0.86
CA ASP A 122 8.70 -12.09 -0.38
C ASP A 122 7.52 -12.35 -1.32
N ASP A 123 7.65 -12.04 -2.60
CA ASP A 123 6.58 -12.11 -3.61
C ASP A 123 5.32 -11.29 -3.27
N SER A 124 5.46 -10.20 -2.51
CA SER A 124 4.38 -9.30 -2.14
C SER A 124 4.27 -8.09 -3.06
N TYR A 125 3.19 -7.35 -2.88
CA TYR A 125 2.84 -6.16 -3.66
C TYR A 125 2.63 -4.96 -2.74
N VAL A 126 2.77 -3.78 -3.31
CA VAL A 126 2.58 -2.49 -2.64
C VAL A 126 1.42 -1.74 -3.30
N TRP A 127 0.53 -1.21 -2.48
CA TRP A 127 -0.44 -0.20 -2.89
C TRP A 127 -0.03 1.15 -2.29
N LEU A 128 0.16 2.13 -3.16
CA LEU A 128 0.43 3.52 -2.79
C LEU A 128 -0.42 4.41 -3.71
N ASP A 129 -1.19 5.32 -3.16
CA ASP A 129 -2.23 6.08 -3.86
C ASP A 129 -1.78 6.67 -5.21
N TYR A 130 -0.65 7.36 -5.23
CA TYR A 130 -0.16 8.07 -6.42
C TYR A 130 0.24 7.13 -7.57
N LEU A 131 0.73 5.94 -7.26
CA LEU A 131 1.07 4.89 -8.23
C LEU A 131 -0.15 4.05 -8.61
N SER A 132 -1.08 3.86 -7.68
CA SER A 132 -2.16 2.87 -7.82
C SER A 132 -3.48 3.48 -8.29
N VAL A 133 -3.64 4.82 -8.18
CA VAL A 133 -4.85 5.55 -8.55
C VAL A 133 -4.57 6.44 -9.78
N PRO A 134 -5.39 6.38 -10.84
CA PRO A 134 -5.23 7.25 -12.01
C PRO A 134 -5.23 8.74 -11.63
N GLN A 135 -4.27 9.48 -12.18
CA GLN A 135 -4.14 10.91 -11.94
C GLN A 135 -4.67 11.76 -13.10
N ALA A 136 -4.58 11.27 -14.34
CA ALA A 136 -5.00 12.00 -15.54
C ALA A 136 -6.50 11.90 -15.86
N HIS A 137 -7.16 10.81 -15.46
CA HIS A 137 -8.56 10.53 -15.80
C HIS A 137 -9.48 10.70 -14.59
N ARG A 138 -10.09 11.87 -14.47
CA ARG A 138 -10.93 12.27 -13.32
C ARG A 138 -12.02 11.27 -12.95
N GLU A 139 -12.71 10.69 -13.91
CA GLU A 139 -13.77 9.69 -13.66
C GLU A 139 -13.20 8.42 -13.02
N ASN A 140 -12.11 7.89 -13.60
CA ASN A 140 -11.44 6.71 -13.07
C ASN A 140 -10.82 6.97 -11.70
N GLN A 141 -10.24 8.16 -11.50
CA GLN A 141 -9.74 8.61 -10.21
C GLN A 141 -10.82 8.55 -9.13
N LEU A 142 -12.00 9.13 -9.41
CA LEU A 142 -13.12 9.13 -8.46
C LEU A 142 -13.60 7.71 -8.13
N LYS A 143 -13.74 6.83 -9.14
CA LYS A 143 -14.10 5.43 -8.93
C LYS A 143 -13.07 4.69 -8.09
N ALA A 144 -11.77 4.92 -8.33
CA ALA A 144 -10.69 4.34 -7.54
C ALA A 144 -10.73 4.84 -6.09
N ILE A 145 -10.92 6.15 -5.89
CA ILE A 145 -11.07 6.76 -4.56
C ILE A 145 -12.26 6.14 -3.80
N GLN A 146 -13.40 5.95 -4.44
CA GLN A 146 -14.57 5.32 -3.83
C GLN A 146 -14.35 3.84 -3.50
N SER A 147 -13.40 3.19 -4.15
CA SER A 147 -13.02 1.79 -3.90
C SER A 147 -11.95 1.61 -2.82
N ILE A 148 -11.35 2.69 -2.28
CA ILE A 148 -10.21 2.60 -1.35
C ILE A 148 -10.51 1.74 -0.12
N ASN A 149 -11.70 1.85 0.46
CA ASN A 149 -12.07 1.02 1.61
C ASN A 149 -11.99 -0.47 1.27
N ARG A 150 -12.38 -0.83 0.05
CA ARG A 150 -12.30 -2.21 -0.43
C ARG A 150 -10.85 -2.62 -0.71
N TYR A 151 -10.02 -1.75 -1.29
CA TYR A 151 -8.59 -1.99 -1.47
C TYR A 151 -7.90 -2.28 -0.12
N ILE A 152 -8.24 -1.51 0.91
CA ILE A 152 -7.76 -1.74 2.26
C ILE A 152 -8.23 -3.11 2.77
N ALA A 153 -9.49 -3.49 2.56
CA ALA A 153 -9.99 -4.80 2.97
C ALA A 153 -9.29 -5.97 2.27
N LEU A 154 -8.89 -5.80 1.02
CA LEU A 154 -8.15 -6.79 0.22
C LEU A 154 -6.65 -6.84 0.56
N SER A 155 -6.12 -5.82 1.24
CA SER A 155 -4.71 -5.76 1.59
C SER A 155 -4.40 -6.59 2.83
N SER A 156 -3.26 -7.25 2.85
CA SER A 156 -2.79 -8.09 3.96
C SER A 156 -2.17 -7.29 5.10
N LYS A 157 -1.57 -6.13 4.78
CA LYS A 157 -0.91 -5.24 5.73
C LYS A 157 -1.31 -3.79 5.46
N PHE A 158 -1.36 -3.00 6.53
CA PHE A 158 -1.61 -1.57 6.50
C PHE A 158 -0.49 -0.86 7.23
N ILE A 159 0.26 -0.01 6.53
CA ILE A 159 1.41 0.71 7.10
C ILE A 159 1.16 2.20 6.96
N VAL A 160 1.31 2.93 8.07
CA VAL A 160 1.26 4.39 8.10
C VAL A 160 2.67 4.94 7.94
N LEU A 161 2.87 5.72 6.89
CA LEU A 161 4.11 6.47 6.68
C LEU A 161 3.97 7.86 7.32
N ALA A 162 4.44 7.99 8.54
CA ALA A 162 4.39 9.22 9.30
C ALA A 162 5.79 9.57 9.82
N GLY A 163 6.43 10.52 9.16
CA GLY A 163 7.69 11.14 9.60
C GLY A 163 7.48 12.64 9.84
N ALA A 164 8.40 13.28 10.52
CA ALA A 164 8.36 14.73 10.73
C ALA A 164 8.88 15.47 9.47
N TRP A 165 8.06 15.46 8.40
CA TRP A 165 8.38 16.16 7.15
C TRP A 165 7.68 17.51 7.06
N SER A 166 8.26 18.46 6.34
CA SER A 166 7.62 19.73 6.02
C SER A 166 6.88 19.65 4.69
N HIS A 167 5.67 20.18 4.66
CA HIS A 167 4.93 20.36 3.42
C HIS A 167 5.55 21.50 2.61
N VAL A 168 5.88 21.26 1.34
CA VAL A 168 6.70 22.19 0.54
C VAL A 168 5.97 23.50 0.21
N ASP A 169 4.64 23.50 0.14
CA ASP A 169 3.86 24.68 -0.27
C ASP A 169 3.44 25.54 0.94
N ASP A 170 3.19 24.95 2.12
CA ASP A 170 2.68 25.70 3.29
C ASP A 170 3.58 25.62 4.53
N GLY A 171 4.68 24.87 4.47
CA GLY A 171 5.63 24.72 5.57
C GLY A 171 5.12 23.95 6.79
N SER A 172 3.89 23.46 6.77
CA SER A 172 3.32 22.73 7.90
C SER A 172 3.98 21.35 8.10
N VAL A 173 4.12 20.92 9.35
CA VAL A 173 4.68 19.61 9.68
C VAL A 173 3.66 18.52 9.39
N ARG A 174 4.10 17.45 8.70
CA ARG A 174 3.30 16.26 8.34
C ARG A 174 3.78 15.04 9.12
N ASP A 175 3.63 15.09 10.43
CA ASP A 175 3.94 13.99 11.35
C ASP A 175 2.74 13.03 11.56
N VAL A 176 2.87 12.11 12.51
CA VAL A 176 1.81 11.16 12.87
C VAL A 176 0.55 11.86 13.38
N ARG A 177 0.68 13.02 14.05
CA ARG A 177 -0.46 13.79 14.54
C ARG A 177 -1.21 14.42 13.38
N ALA A 178 -0.49 15.08 12.45
CA ALA A 178 -1.07 15.63 11.23
C ALA A 178 -1.76 14.54 10.38
N TRP A 179 -1.18 13.33 10.32
CA TRP A 179 -1.82 12.18 9.68
C TRP A 179 -3.13 11.80 10.39
N ALA A 180 -3.13 11.68 11.72
CA ALA A 180 -4.30 11.29 12.52
C ALA A 180 -5.44 12.34 12.52
N GLU A 181 -5.14 13.59 12.25
CA GLU A 181 -6.12 14.68 12.15
C GLU A 181 -6.82 14.74 10.78
N ARG A 182 -6.25 14.13 9.73
CA ARG A 182 -6.84 14.13 8.38
C ARG A 182 -8.02 13.15 8.29
N GLY A 183 -9.17 13.67 7.86
CA GLY A 183 -10.39 12.85 7.72
C GLY A 183 -10.21 11.62 6.85
N TRP A 184 -9.44 11.76 5.74
CA TRP A 184 -9.15 10.65 4.84
C TRP A 184 -8.29 9.56 5.49
N CYS A 185 -7.19 9.92 6.14
CA CYS A 185 -6.33 8.98 6.86
C CYS A 185 -7.05 8.25 8.00
N ARG A 186 -7.97 8.97 8.67
CA ARG A 186 -8.85 8.37 9.70
C ARG A 186 -9.80 7.34 9.10
N LEU A 187 -10.37 7.62 7.91
CA LEU A 187 -11.23 6.68 7.21
C LEU A 187 -10.46 5.41 6.82
N GLU A 188 -9.26 5.57 6.28
CA GLU A 188 -8.36 4.46 5.93
C GLU A 188 -8.03 3.61 7.16
N PHE A 189 -7.68 4.25 8.27
CA PHE A 189 -7.39 3.56 9.52
C PHE A 189 -8.60 2.77 10.04
N LEU A 190 -9.79 3.39 10.05
CA LEU A 190 -11.03 2.71 10.46
C LEU A 190 -11.34 1.52 9.54
N ALA A 191 -11.21 1.68 8.23
CA ALA A 191 -11.41 0.60 7.27
C ALA A 191 -10.43 -0.56 7.52
N SER A 192 -9.17 -0.25 7.86
CA SER A 192 -8.18 -1.26 8.24
C SER A 192 -8.54 -1.98 9.54
N ALA A 193 -8.96 -1.23 10.57
CA ALA A 193 -9.32 -1.80 11.88
C ALA A 193 -10.58 -2.69 11.81
N LEU A 194 -11.53 -2.35 10.94
CA LEU A 194 -12.78 -3.09 10.74
C LEU A 194 -12.65 -4.23 9.72
N SER A 195 -11.52 -4.34 9.03
CA SER A 195 -11.30 -5.41 8.05
C SER A 195 -11.31 -6.79 8.73
N PRO A 196 -12.01 -7.79 8.16
CA PRO A 196 -12.04 -9.15 8.69
C PRO A 196 -10.66 -9.84 8.60
N VAL A 197 -9.80 -9.39 7.70
CA VAL A 197 -8.42 -9.86 7.62
C VAL A 197 -7.62 -9.17 8.73
N ARG A 198 -7.16 -9.95 9.73
CA ARG A 198 -6.27 -9.42 10.78
C ARG A 198 -4.97 -8.96 10.12
N LYS A 199 -4.84 -7.65 10.03
CA LYS A 199 -3.62 -7.01 9.56
C LYS A 199 -2.68 -6.90 10.76
N ALA A 200 -1.50 -7.50 10.66
CA ALA A 200 -0.42 -7.17 11.59
C ALA A 200 -0.12 -5.67 11.38
N ILE A 201 -0.38 -4.88 12.40
CA ILE A 201 0.01 -3.46 12.49
C ILE A 201 1.38 -3.41 13.12
#